data_ee487f3d8922d578722a3c0261e9ea17
#
_entry.id   ee487f3d8922d578722a3c0261e9ea17
#
_cell.length_a   1.000
_cell.length_b   1.000
_cell.length_c   1.000
_cell.angle_alpha   90.00
_cell.angle_beta   90.00
_cell.angle_gamma   90.00
#
_symmetry.space_group_name_H-M   'P 1'
#
loop_
_entity.id
_entity.type
_entity.pdbx_description
1 polymer ?
#
loop_
_entity_poly.entity_id
_entity_poly.type
_entity_poly.pdbx_seq_one_letter_code
_entity_poly.pdbx_strand_id
1 'polypeptide(L)'
;MGKKEERAVENLFLQEKPVRVLILLKREDKPLYTAIISKEINCTYAHTLNVLSELEKLKLVSFKETGRIKLVNLTELGVEAADVMENFIDLLKLGEAEAGINQIYEREIKGRLREEMNKKAISRQLEKHKENLNRLTEGRPQNVLLFAKKLLKKVDEIVAEALEYPPR
;
A
#
# COMPACT_ATOMS: atom_id res chain seq x y z
N MET A 1 30.02 -8.72 1.41
CA MET A 1 28.81 -9.29 2.07
C MET A 1 28.65 -10.74 1.67
N GLY A 2 28.56 -11.65 2.63
CA GLY A 2 28.44 -13.08 2.32
C GLY A 2 26.98 -13.47 2.04
N LYS A 3 26.75 -14.52 1.24
CA LYS A 3 25.42 -15.07 0.93
C LYS A 3 24.49 -15.28 2.15
N LYS A 4 25.05 -15.42 3.37
CA LYS A 4 24.30 -15.58 4.61
C LYS A 4 23.71 -14.25 5.11
N GLU A 5 24.39 -13.12 4.86
CA GLU A 5 23.94 -11.77 5.21
C GLU A 5 22.88 -11.26 4.23
N GLU A 6 23.05 -11.55 2.93
CA GLU A 6 22.04 -11.24 1.91
C GLU A 6 20.69 -11.92 2.22
N ARG A 7 20.72 -13.22 2.54
CA ARG A 7 19.51 -13.97 2.95
C ARG A 7 18.88 -13.44 4.23
N ALA A 8 19.67 -12.84 5.14
CA ALA A 8 19.14 -12.26 6.36
C ALA A 8 18.32 -10.99 6.09
N VAL A 9 18.77 -10.14 5.17
CA VAL A 9 18.04 -8.93 4.73
C VAL A 9 16.75 -9.32 4.01
N GLU A 10 16.82 -10.25 3.04
CA GLU A 10 15.64 -10.75 2.33
C GLU A 10 14.61 -11.33 3.30
N ASN A 11 15.02 -12.19 4.22
CA ASN A 11 14.13 -12.80 5.21
C ASN A 11 13.48 -11.77 6.14
N LEU A 12 14.15 -10.66 6.44
CA LEU A 12 13.57 -9.60 7.27
C LEU A 12 12.43 -8.90 6.51
N PHE A 13 12.65 -8.53 5.24
CA PHE A 13 11.67 -7.77 4.47
C PHE A 13 10.56 -8.61 3.83
N LEU A 14 10.69 -9.94 3.81
CA LEU A 14 9.57 -10.85 3.50
C LEU A 14 8.57 -11.00 4.68
N GLN A 15 8.87 -10.41 5.84
CA GLN A 15 7.98 -10.39 6.99
C GLN A 15 7.19 -9.07 7.04
N GLU A 16 5.95 -9.16 7.46
CA GLU A 16 5.04 -8.01 7.56
C GLU A 16 5.51 -6.93 8.55
N LYS A 17 6.02 -7.35 9.72
CA LYS A 17 6.27 -6.44 10.83
C LYS A 17 7.37 -5.40 10.59
N PRO A 18 8.54 -5.74 10.01
CA PRO A 18 9.56 -4.75 9.67
C PRO A 18 9.06 -3.66 8.74
N VAL A 19 8.32 -4.04 7.69
CA VAL A 19 7.74 -3.10 6.72
C VAL A 19 6.72 -2.18 7.41
N ARG A 20 5.84 -2.74 8.26
CA ARG A 20 4.87 -1.94 9.04
C ARG A 20 5.53 -0.95 9.97
N VAL A 21 6.65 -1.30 10.60
CA VAL A 21 7.41 -0.37 11.46
C VAL A 21 7.91 0.83 10.66
N LEU A 22 8.54 0.59 9.50
CA LEU A 22 9.07 1.67 8.66
C LEU A 22 7.96 2.62 8.18
N ILE A 23 6.87 2.06 7.67
CA ILE A 23 5.72 2.85 7.19
C ILE A 23 5.05 3.62 8.33
N LEU A 24 4.91 3.02 9.53
CA LEU A 24 4.35 3.68 10.69
C LEU A 24 5.20 4.88 11.11
N LEU A 25 6.51 4.69 11.26
CA LEU A 25 7.44 5.76 11.66
C LEU A 25 7.46 6.91 10.66
N LYS A 26 7.39 6.61 9.36
CA LYS A 26 7.31 7.62 8.31
C LYS A 26 5.99 8.40 8.37
N ARG A 27 4.86 7.72 8.53
CA ARG A 27 3.53 8.36 8.60
C ARG A 27 3.40 9.31 9.78
N GLU A 28 3.94 8.92 10.93
CA GLU A 28 3.85 9.73 12.16
C GLU A 28 4.81 10.93 12.15
N ASP A 29 5.86 10.90 11.33
CA ASP A 29 6.87 11.95 11.12
C ASP A 29 7.46 12.51 12.45
N LYS A 30 7.54 11.66 13.45
CA LYS A 30 8.06 11.96 14.78
C LYS A 30 8.57 10.70 15.48
N PRO A 31 9.48 10.87 16.46
CA PRO A 31 9.95 9.75 17.28
C PRO A 31 8.80 9.05 18.00
N LEU A 32 8.78 7.72 17.96
CA LEU A 32 7.80 6.91 18.68
C LEU A 32 8.43 6.06 19.76
N TYR A 33 7.67 5.83 20.84
CA TYR A 33 8.02 4.83 21.85
C TYR A 33 7.80 3.42 21.33
N THR A 34 8.71 2.51 21.67
CA THR A 34 8.56 1.08 21.31
C THR A 34 7.20 0.50 21.72
N ALA A 35 6.66 0.92 22.86
CA ALA A 35 5.33 0.47 23.31
C ALA A 35 4.19 0.93 22.39
N ILE A 36 4.29 2.15 21.82
CA ILE A 36 3.33 2.65 20.83
C ILE A 36 3.47 1.86 19.55
N ILE A 37 4.70 1.69 19.05
CA ILE A 37 4.97 0.91 17.84
C ILE A 37 4.38 -0.51 17.97
N SER A 38 4.63 -1.21 19.09
CA SER A 38 4.14 -2.56 19.30
C SER A 38 2.61 -2.66 19.22
N LYS A 39 1.91 -1.67 19.78
CA LYS A 39 0.45 -1.57 19.74
C LYS A 39 -0.06 -1.33 18.31
N GLU A 40 0.51 -0.34 17.61
CA GLU A 40 0.09 0.05 16.25
C GLU A 40 0.31 -1.06 15.22
N ILE A 41 1.41 -1.80 15.31
CA ILE A 41 1.68 -2.90 14.37
C ILE A 41 1.05 -4.24 14.82
N ASN A 42 0.29 -4.24 15.93
CA ASN A 42 -0.30 -5.44 16.53
C ASN A 42 0.75 -6.55 16.76
N CYS A 43 1.72 -6.26 17.63
CA CYS A 43 2.86 -7.12 17.89
C CYS A 43 3.22 -7.12 19.39
N THR A 44 3.79 -8.21 19.89
CA THR A 44 4.29 -8.22 21.26
C THR A 44 5.48 -7.27 21.42
N TYR A 45 5.64 -6.68 22.61
CA TYR A 45 6.74 -5.76 22.87
C TYR A 45 8.12 -6.41 22.62
N ALA A 46 8.30 -7.65 23.07
CA ALA A 46 9.56 -8.38 22.87
C ALA A 46 9.88 -8.61 21.38
N HIS A 47 8.88 -9.00 20.57
CA HIS A 47 9.10 -9.18 19.14
C HIS A 47 9.34 -7.85 18.44
N THR A 48 8.66 -6.77 18.86
CA THR A 48 8.91 -5.42 18.33
C THR A 48 10.34 -4.97 18.61
N LEU A 49 10.88 -5.23 19.80
CA LEU A 49 12.28 -4.93 20.11
C LEU A 49 13.24 -5.69 19.20
N ASN A 50 12.98 -6.98 18.93
CA ASN A 50 13.80 -7.75 18.00
C ASN A 50 13.77 -7.17 16.59
N VAL A 51 12.59 -6.84 16.07
CA VAL A 51 12.43 -6.18 14.75
C VAL A 51 13.20 -4.86 14.70
N LEU A 52 13.03 -4.02 15.71
CA LEU A 52 13.72 -2.73 15.78
C LEU A 52 15.24 -2.89 15.86
N SER A 53 15.74 -3.89 16.58
CA SER A 53 17.18 -4.20 16.64
C SER A 53 17.74 -4.61 15.29
N GLU A 54 17.00 -5.41 14.51
CA GLU A 54 17.42 -5.77 13.15
C GLU A 54 17.39 -4.56 12.20
N LEU A 55 16.37 -3.71 12.30
CA LEU A 55 16.30 -2.47 11.51
C LEU A 55 17.42 -1.47 11.89
N GLU A 56 17.83 -1.42 13.16
CA GLU A 56 18.95 -0.61 13.61
C GLU A 56 20.29 -1.11 13.06
N LYS A 57 20.53 -2.43 13.06
CA LYS A 57 21.72 -3.03 12.44
C LYS A 57 21.84 -2.66 10.96
N LEU A 58 20.72 -2.56 10.26
CA LEU A 58 20.63 -2.11 8.87
C LEU A 58 20.68 -0.57 8.72
N LYS A 59 20.80 0.18 9.83
CA LYS A 59 20.81 1.63 9.86
C LYS A 59 19.55 2.30 9.30
N LEU A 60 18.41 1.60 9.36
CA LEU A 60 17.11 2.12 8.91
C LEU A 60 16.38 2.89 10.02
N VAL A 61 16.63 2.52 11.27
CA VAL A 61 16.14 3.24 12.44
C VAL A 61 17.30 3.59 13.36
N SER A 62 17.07 4.57 14.23
CA SER A 62 17.97 4.95 15.30
C SER A 62 17.22 5.08 16.61
N PHE A 63 17.88 4.77 17.72
CA PHE A 63 17.32 4.98 19.05
C PHE A 63 17.87 6.26 19.67
N LYS A 64 16.97 7.05 20.24
CA LYS A 64 17.32 8.17 21.11
C LYS A 64 16.92 7.81 22.54
N GLU A 65 17.88 7.70 23.42
CA GLU A 65 17.62 7.46 24.84
C GLU A 65 17.27 8.76 25.55
N THR A 66 16.14 8.78 26.24
CA THR A 66 15.71 9.88 27.07
C THR A 66 15.34 9.28 28.43
N GLY A 67 16.32 9.21 29.34
CA GLY A 67 16.18 8.53 30.61
C GLY A 67 15.98 7.00 30.43
N ARG A 68 14.90 6.45 30.98
CA ARG A 68 14.55 5.02 30.84
C ARG A 68 13.78 4.69 29.57
N ILE A 69 13.55 5.66 28.73
CA ILE A 69 12.64 5.53 27.58
C ILE A 69 13.46 5.57 26.29
N LYS A 70 13.22 4.62 25.40
CA LYS A 70 13.81 4.57 24.07
C LYS A 70 12.81 5.08 23.04
N LEU A 71 13.17 6.19 22.41
CA LEU A 71 12.48 6.74 21.26
C LEU A 71 13.11 6.21 19.98
N VAL A 72 12.28 5.83 19.02
CA VAL A 72 12.70 5.29 17.71
C VAL A 72 12.43 6.30 16.64
N ASN A 73 13.43 6.58 15.80
CA ASN A 73 13.34 7.45 14.63
C ASN A 73 13.74 6.68 13.37
N LEU A 74 13.20 7.09 12.22
CA LEU A 74 13.81 6.73 10.95
C LEU A 74 15.13 7.49 10.78
N THR A 75 16.07 6.85 10.10
CA THR A 75 17.24 7.52 9.48
C THR A 75 16.85 8.00 8.10
N GLU A 76 17.72 8.78 7.42
CA GLU A 76 17.53 9.14 6.00
C GLU A 76 17.34 7.89 5.13
N LEU A 77 18.21 6.89 5.29
CA LEU A 77 18.07 5.60 4.61
C LEU A 77 16.74 4.87 4.97
N GLY A 78 16.29 5.01 6.21
CA GLY A 78 15.01 4.46 6.66
C GLY A 78 13.81 5.12 6.00
N VAL A 79 13.87 6.43 5.77
CA VAL A 79 12.83 7.16 5.02
C VAL A 79 12.78 6.67 3.58
N GLU A 80 13.92 6.60 2.89
CA GLU A 80 14.01 6.08 1.51
C GLU A 80 13.49 4.64 1.42
N ALA A 81 13.86 3.78 2.36
CA ALA A 81 13.37 2.40 2.41
C ALA A 81 11.86 2.34 2.61
N ALA A 82 11.30 3.18 3.48
CA ALA A 82 9.86 3.28 3.69
C ALA A 82 9.12 3.74 2.43
N ASP A 83 9.69 4.72 1.68
CA ASP A 83 9.15 5.18 0.40
C ASP A 83 9.06 4.06 -0.63
N VAL A 84 10.12 3.27 -0.77
CA VAL A 84 10.15 2.12 -1.68
C VAL A 84 9.11 1.07 -1.28
N MET A 85 8.96 0.79 0.02
CA MET A 85 7.98 -0.18 0.50
C MET A 85 6.53 0.30 0.31
N GLU A 86 6.25 1.58 0.56
CA GLU A 86 4.93 2.16 0.25
C GLU A 86 4.61 2.08 -1.25
N ASN A 87 5.57 2.45 -2.11
CA ASN A 87 5.42 2.36 -3.56
C ASN A 87 5.12 0.91 -3.99
N PHE A 88 5.84 -0.06 -3.46
CA PHE A 88 5.59 -1.47 -3.75
C PHE A 88 4.17 -1.91 -3.34
N ILE A 89 3.74 -1.55 -2.13
CA ILE A 89 2.38 -1.86 -1.64
C ILE A 89 1.32 -1.20 -2.52
N ASP A 90 1.52 0.03 -2.94
CA ASP A 90 0.57 0.74 -3.79
C ASP A 90 0.47 0.12 -5.19
N LEU A 91 1.58 -0.37 -5.76
CA LEU A 91 1.56 -1.14 -7.01
C LEU A 91 0.77 -2.44 -6.88
N LEU A 92 0.90 -3.16 -5.74
CA LEU A 92 0.11 -4.36 -5.48
C LEU A 92 -1.40 -4.03 -5.39
N LYS A 93 -1.77 -2.96 -4.68
CA LYS A 93 -3.17 -2.49 -4.60
C LYS A 93 -3.73 -2.12 -5.98
N LEU A 94 -2.92 -1.51 -6.85
CA LEU A 94 -3.32 -1.21 -8.23
C LEU A 94 -3.55 -2.49 -9.04
N GLY A 95 -2.71 -3.51 -8.88
CA GLY A 95 -2.91 -4.82 -9.49
C GLY A 95 -4.19 -5.51 -9.03
N GLU A 96 -4.48 -5.47 -7.73
CA GLU A 96 -5.74 -5.97 -7.17
C GLU A 96 -6.97 -5.19 -7.70
N ALA A 97 -6.85 -3.86 -7.80
CA ALA A 97 -7.92 -3.03 -8.36
C ALA A 97 -8.15 -3.35 -9.84
N GLU A 98 -7.10 -3.52 -10.64
CA GLU A 98 -7.19 -3.92 -12.04
C GLU A 98 -7.90 -5.27 -12.20
N ALA A 99 -7.50 -6.27 -11.40
CA ALA A 99 -8.14 -7.58 -11.40
C ALA A 99 -9.64 -7.50 -11.04
N GLY A 100 -9.98 -6.71 -10.01
CA GLY A 100 -11.37 -6.50 -9.60
C GLY A 100 -12.20 -5.80 -10.68
N ILE A 101 -11.69 -4.75 -11.32
CA ILE A 101 -12.34 -4.04 -12.42
C ILE A 101 -12.57 -4.99 -13.61
N ASN A 102 -11.56 -5.78 -13.98
CA ASN A 102 -11.68 -6.77 -15.05
C ASN A 102 -12.73 -7.83 -14.73
N GLN A 103 -12.78 -8.31 -13.50
CA GLN A 103 -13.78 -9.29 -13.06
C GLN A 103 -15.21 -8.74 -13.15
N ILE A 104 -15.42 -7.48 -12.78
CA ILE A 104 -16.73 -6.82 -12.94
C ILE A 104 -17.10 -6.76 -14.43
N TYR A 105 -16.18 -6.33 -15.29
CA TYR A 105 -16.41 -6.24 -16.72
C TYR A 105 -16.78 -7.61 -17.33
N GLU A 106 -15.97 -8.65 -17.08
CA GLU A 106 -16.21 -10.00 -17.63
C GLU A 106 -17.52 -10.61 -17.14
N ARG A 107 -17.87 -10.38 -15.88
CA ARG A 107 -19.05 -11.01 -15.26
C ARG A 107 -20.35 -10.27 -15.55
N GLU A 108 -20.35 -8.95 -15.57
CA GLU A 108 -21.56 -8.15 -15.55
C GLU A 108 -21.86 -7.44 -16.88
N ILE A 109 -20.86 -7.30 -17.78
CA ILE A 109 -20.97 -6.42 -18.95
C ILE A 109 -20.68 -7.17 -20.24
N LYS A 110 -19.55 -7.84 -20.32
CA LYS A 110 -19.08 -8.48 -21.55
C LYS A 110 -20.08 -9.48 -22.10
N GLY A 111 -20.53 -9.25 -23.35
CA GLY A 111 -21.46 -10.12 -24.05
C GLY A 111 -22.90 -10.09 -23.54
N ARG A 112 -23.25 -9.16 -22.64
CA ARG A 112 -24.62 -8.97 -22.16
C ARG A 112 -25.33 -7.85 -22.90
N LEU A 113 -26.65 -8.00 -23.09
CA LEU A 113 -27.47 -6.89 -23.54
C LEU A 113 -27.64 -5.87 -22.41
N ARG A 114 -27.67 -4.58 -22.72
CA ARG A 114 -27.78 -3.50 -21.71
C ARG A 114 -29.02 -3.62 -20.82
N GLU A 115 -30.09 -4.20 -21.34
CA GLU A 115 -31.33 -4.43 -20.61
C GLU A 115 -31.19 -5.51 -19.52
N GLU A 116 -30.22 -6.42 -19.69
CA GLU A 116 -29.90 -7.51 -18.75
C GLU A 116 -28.91 -7.09 -17.68
N MET A 117 -28.27 -5.92 -17.83
CA MET A 117 -27.24 -5.43 -16.91
C MET A 117 -27.88 -4.84 -15.65
N ASN A 118 -27.40 -5.25 -14.48
CA ASN A 118 -27.74 -4.58 -13.23
C ASN A 118 -26.91 -3.29 -13.07
N LYS A 119 -27.34 -2.24 -13.76
CA LYS A 119 -26.66 -0.94 -13.82
C LYS A 119 -26.34 -0.39 -12.43
N LYS A 120 -27.26 -0.51 -11.46
CA LYS A 120 -27.05 -0.02 -10.09
C LYS A 120 -25.97 -0.78 -9.35
N ALA A 121 -25.89 -2.09 -9.50
CA ALA A 121 -24.86 -2.91 -8.88
C ALA A 121 -23.49 -2.66 -9.52
N ILE A 122 -23.41 -2.55 -10.85
CA ILE A 122 -22.20 -2.23 -11.61
C ILE A 122 -21.65 -0.87 -11.18
N SER A 123 -22.49 0.17 -11.21
CA SER A 123 -22.09 1.53 -10.79
C SER A 123 -21.52 1.55 -9.37
N ARG A 124 -22.18 0.91 -8.41
CA ARG A 124 -21.72 0.86 -7.01
C ARG A 124 -20.38 0.14 -6.86
N GLN A 125 -20.16 -0.95 -7.59
CA GLN A 125 -18.89 -1.69 -7.53
C GLN A 125 -17.75 -0.88 -8.15
N LEU A 126 -17.97 -0.26 -9.31
CA LEU A 126 -16.97 0.55 -9.99
C LEU A 126 -16.65 1.84 -9.21
N GLU A 127 -17.64 2.48 -8.59
CA GLU A 127 -17.42 3.67 -7.75
C GLU A 127 -16.47 3.38 -6.59
N LYS A 128 -16.63 2.24 -5.92
CA LYS A 128 -15.70 1.81 -4.86
C LYS A 128 -14.26 1.68 -5.36
N HIS A 129 -14.05 1.13 -6.56
CA HIS A 129 -12.72 1.07 -7.16
C HIS A 129 -12.21 2.47 -7.51
N LYS A 130 -13.06 3.34 -8.04
CA LYS A 130 -12.72 4.73 -8.39
C LYS A 130 -12.27 5.55 -7.17
N GLU A 131 -12.99 5.44 -6.05
CA GLU A 131 -12.59 6.08 -4.79
C GLU A 131 -11.21 5.61 -4.31
N ASN A 132 -10.95 4.31 -4.35
CA ASN A 132 -9.66 3.75 -3.95
C ASN A 132 -8.52 4.20 -4.88
N LEU A 133 -8.75 4.22 -6.20
CA LEU A 133 -7.79 4.69 -7.19
C LEU A 133 -7.47 6.18 -7.03
N ASN A 134 -8.48 7.02 -6.76
CA ASN A 134 -8.28 8.45 -6.53
C ASN A 134 -7.34 8.73 -5.35
N ARG A 135 -7.41 7.93 -4.27
CA ARG A 135 -6.47 8.04 -3.13
C ARG A 135 -5.02 7.74 -3.51
N LEU A 136 -4.79 7.03 -4.61
CA LEU A 136 -3.46 6.71 -5.14
C LEU A 136 -2.98 7.70 -6.21
N THR A 137 -3.71 8.80 -6.45
CA THR A 137 -3.29 9.85 -7.40
C THR A 137 -2.65 11.05 -6.72
N GLU A 138 -2.66 11.15 -5.39
CA GLU A 138 -2.10 12.29 -4.66
C GLU A 138 -0.82 11.90 -3.92
N GLY A 139 0.24 12.71 -4.08
CA GLY A 139 1.50 12.55 -3.36
C GLY A 139 2.23 11.23 -3.62
N ARG A 140 1.95 10.54 -4.74
CA ARG A 140 2.54 9.23 -5.07
C ARG A 140 3.58 9.34 -6.18
N PRO A 141 4.55 8.40 -6.24
CA PRO A 141 5.52 8.31 -7.31
C PRO A 141 4.86 8.21 -8.69
N GLN A 142 5.56 8.69 -9.72
CA GLN A 142 5.03 8.82 -11.08
C GLN A 142 4.50 7.49 -11.66
N ASN A 143 5.15 6.37 -11.36
CA ASN A 143 4.72 5.04 -11.81
C ASN A 143 3.34 4.64 -11.23
N VAL A 144 3.11 4.89 -9.93
CA VAL A 144 1.82 4.66 -9.26
C VAL A 144 0.76 5.59 -9.84
N LEU A 145 1.08 6.88 -9.96
CA LEU A 145 0.17 7.89 -10.50
C LEU A 145 -0.29 7.55 -11.93
N LEU A 146 0.63 7.19 -12.81
CA LEU A 146 0.30 6.84 -14.20
C LEU A 146 -0.56 5.58 -14.28
N PHE A 147 -0.27 4.57 -13.46
CA PHE A 147 -1.07 3.36 -13.43
C PHE A 147 -2.47 3.62 -12.86
N ALA A 148 -2.60 4.36 -11.77
CA ALA A 148 -3.90 4.75 -11.21
C ALA A 148 -4.76 5.51 -12.24
N LYS A 149 -4.20 6.50 -12.94
CA LYS A 149 -4.89 7.25 -14.00
C LYS A 149 -5.34 6.35 -15.16
N LYS A 150 -4.50 5.39 -15.56
CA LYS A 150 -4.88 4.41 -16.59
C LYS A 150 -6.10 3.59 -16.16
N LEU A 151 -6.13 3.14 -14.91
CA LEU A 151 -7.26 2.38 -14.38
C LEU A 151 -8.53 3.24 -14.21
N LEU A 152 -8.39 4.50 -13.78
CA LEU A 152 -9.51 5.43 -13.72
C LEU A 152 -10.15 5.62 -15.09
N LYS A 153 -9.34 5.85 -16.13
CA LYS A 153 -9.83 5.96 -17.52
C LYS A 153 -10.56 4.68 -17.94
N LYS A 154 -10.02 3.51 -17.62
CA LYS A 154 -10.67 2.23 -17.91
C LYS A 154 -12.03 2.09 -17.21
N VAL A 155 -12.13 2.53 -15.94
CA VAL A 155 -13.40 2.56 -15.22
C VAL A 155 -14.40 3.47 -15.91
N ASP A 156 -14.00 4.67 -16.34
CA ASP A 156 -14.88 5.60 -17.06
C ASP A 156 -15.36 5.03 -18.41
N GLU A 157 -14.49 4.34 -19.15
CA GLU A 157 -14.84 3.65 -20.39
C GLU A 157 -15.89 2.53 -20.14
N ILE A 158 -15.70 1.73 -19.09
CA ILE A 158 -16.65 0.68 -18.68
C ILE A 158 -18.00 1.26 -18.25
N VAL A 159 -17.97 2.37 -17.51
CA VAL A 159 -19.20 3.08 -17.09
C VAL A 159 -19.96 3.60 -18.31
N ALA A 160 -19.26 4.22 -19.27
CA ALA A 160 -19.88 4.70 -20.51
C ALA A 160 -20.53 3.54 -21.31
N GLU A 161 -19.83 2.41 -21.44
CA GLU A 161 -20.36 1.22 -22.13
C GLU A 161 -21.63 0.68 -21.47
N ALA A 162 -21.63 0.59 -20.13
CA ALA A 162 -22.71 -0.04 -19.38
C ALA A 162 -23.90 0.88 -19.08
N LEU A 163 -23.66 2.19 -18.83
CA LEU A 163 -24.65 3.09 -18.25
C LEU A 163 -25.10 4.20 -19.20
N GLU A 164 -24.27 4.65 -20.12
CA GLU A 164 -24.61 5.75 -21.00
C GLU A 164 -25.40 5.28 -22.23
N TYR A 165 -26.37 6.11 -22.65
CA TYR A 165 -27.05 5.90 -23.93
C TYR A 165 -26.04 6.15 -25.07
N PRO A 166 -26.14 5.41 -26.22
CA PRO A 166 -25.36 5.76 -27.40
C PRO A 166 -25.63 7.22 -27.73
N PRO A 167 -24.61 7.99 -28.14
CA PRO A 167 -24.87 9.31 -28.72
C PRO A 167 -25.85 9.18 -29.89
N ARG A 168 -26.90 9.99 -29.87
CA ARG A 168 -27.86 10.09 -30.95
C ARG A 168 -27.17 10.55 -32.22
#